data_464ea49a5b60c33197a75c0a7b80eac2
#
_entry.id   464ea49a5b60c33197a75c0a7b80eac2
#
_cell.length_a   1.000
_cell.length_b   1.000
_cell.length_c   1.000
_cell.angle_alpha   90.00
_cell.angle_beta   90.00
_cell.angle_gamma   90.00
#
_symmetry.space_group_name_H-M   'P 1'
#
loop_
_entity.id
_entity.type
_entity.pdbx_description
1 polymer ?
#
loop_
_entity_poly.entity_id
_entity_poly.type
_entity_poly.pdbx_seq_one_letter_code
_entity_poly.pdbx_strand_id
1 'polypeptide(L)'
;YCQDNITSWLDWNRLEEYKEIHDFFRYMIRLRKDNAILRKTTKPAACKLPEISIHNGFPWNGGTDNNSRLIGIMYAGRDENDIRDDIVFYCMNAYWETLIMQLPELPMGMQWKVCVNTFLPYEDGKNVEEQTEFYYKKSLKVPPRTVMILTAEENQ
;
A
#
# COMPACT_ATOMS: atom_id res chain seq x y z
N TYR A 1 6.33 32.16 -7.01
CA TYR A 1 5.16 32.95 -7.31
C TYR A 1 4.73 32.85 -8.77
N CYS A 2 4.36 31.63 -9.21
CA CYS A 2 3.84 31.35 -10.56
C CYS A 2 4.70 31.94 -11.71
N GLN A 3 6.01 31.93 -11.55
CA GLN A 3 6.92 32.44 -12.57
C GLN A 3 7.13 31.37 -13.66
N ASP A 4 7.03 31.78 -14.90
CA ASP A 4 7.35 30.95 -16.06
C ASP A 4 8.80 31.18 -16.47
N ASN A 5 9.74 30.58 -15.77
CA ASN A 5 11.17 30.70 -16.01
C ASN A 5 11.93 29.45 -15.52
N ILE A 6 13.24 29.43 -15.73
CA ILE A 6 14.13 28.30 -15.39
C ILE A 6 14.06 27.86 -13.93
N THR A 7 13.66 28.72 -13.00
CA THR A 7 13.53 28.39 -11.58
C THR A 7 12.34 27.45 -11.33
N SER A 8 11.28 27.57 -12.13
CA SER A 8 10.04 26.81 -12.00
C SER A 8 9.90 25.69 -13.04
N TRP A 9 10.70 25.74 -14.12
CA TRP A 9 10.62 24.72 -15.14
C TRP A 9 11.22 23.38 -14.66
N LEU A 10 10.56 22.28 -15.05
CA LEU A 10 11.08 20.95 -14.84
C LEU A 10 12.20 20.66 -15.83
N ASP A 11 13.39 20.34 -15.35
CA ASP A 11 14.51 19.92 -16.18
C ASP A 11 14.33 18.48 -16.62
N TRP A 12 13.80 18.27 -17.81
CA TRP A 12 13.56 16.96 -18.41
C TRP A 12 14.84 16.17 -18.71
N ASN A 13 16.01 16.82 -18.79
CA ASN A 13 17.29 16.13 -19.00
C ASN A 13 17.65 15.25 -17.80
N ARG A 14 17.08 15.54 -16.63
CA ARG A 14 17.27 14.74 -15.41
C ARG A 14 16.44 13.46 -15.36
N LEU A 15 15.60 13.22 -16.35
CA LEU A 15 14.74 12.04 -16.39
C LEU A 15 15.54 10.74 -16.37
N GLU A 16 16.65 10.68 -17.11
CA GLU A 16 17.52 9.50 -17.13
C GLU A 16 18.25 9.30 -15.79
N GLU A 17 18.70 10.39 -15.18
CA GLU A 17 19.38 10.37 -13.87
C GLU A 17 18.46 9.86 -12.75
N TYR A 18 17.17 10.22 -12.80
CA TYR A 18 16.17 9.86 -11.79
C TYR A 18 15.09 8.92 -12.33
N LYS A 19 15.44 8.10 -13.30
CA LYS A 19 14.52 7.19 -13.96
C LYS A 19 13.79 6.26 -12.99
N GLU A 20 14.47 5.75 -11.99
CA GLU A 20 13.89 4.89 -10.96
C GLU A 20 12.73 5.58 -10.22
N ILE A 21 12.95 6.83 -9.79
CA ILE A 21 11.91 7.62 -9.11
C ILE A 21 10.72 7.87 -10.04
N HIS A 22 10.98 8.27 -11.28
CA HIS A 22 9.93 8.51 -12.27
C HIS A 22 9.09 7.24 -12.51
N ASP A 23 9.74 6.10 -12.70
CA ASP A 23 9.07 4.83 -13.00
C ASP A 23 8.30 4.32 -11.77
N PHE A 24 8.83 4.51 -10.57
CA PHE A 24 8.12 4.21 -9.33
C PHE A 24 6.86 5.06 -9.18
N PHE A 25 6.92 6.37 -9.42
CA PHE A 25 5.72 7.22 -9.38
C PHE A 25 4.70 6.82 -10.44
N ARG A 26 5.14 6.46 -11.64
CA ARG A 26 4.25 5.94 -12.69
C ARG A 26 3.54 4.66 -12.26
N TYR A 27 4.26 3.76 -11.59
CA TYR A 27 3.70 2.55 -11.00
C TYR A 27 2.65 2.88 -9.92
N MET A 28 2.96 3.79 -9.01
CA MET A 28 2.04 4.22 -7.95
C MET A 28 0.76 4.87 -8.51
N ILE A 29 0.88 5.67 -9.58
CA ILE A 29 -0.27 6.24 -10.27
C ILE A 29 -1.15 5.13 -10.87
N ARG A 30 -0.54 4.09 -11.45
CA ARG A 30 -1.27 2.94 -11.98
C ARG A 30 -1.96 2.18 -10.86
N LEU A 31 -1.25 1.82 -9.79
CA LEU A 31 -1.82 1.16 -8.62
C LEU A 31 -3.07 1.91 -8.10
N ARG A 32 -2.97 3.25 -8.00
CA ARG A 32 -4.09 4.09 -7.58
C ARG A 32 -5.25 4.07 -8.59
N LYS A 33 -4.97 3.98 -9.88
CA LYS A 33 -6.02 3.90 -10.93
C LYS A 33 -6.72 2.54 -10.93
N ASP A 34 -5.98 1.47 -10.69
CA ASP A 34 -6.47 0.10 -10.73
C ASP A 34 -7.32 -0.24 -9.49
N ASN A 35 -7.09 0.46 -8.36
CA ASN A 35 -7.86 0.30 -7.13
C ASN A 35 -8.81 1.49 -6.93
N ALA A 36 -10.09 1.28 -7.19
CA ALA A 36 -11.11 2.32 -7.16
C ALA A 36 -11.22 2.97 -5.77
N ILE A 37 -11.09 2.17 -4.72
CA ILE A 37 -11.16 2.62 -3.31
C ILE A 37 -10.14 3.72 -2.97
N LEU A 38 -9.04 3.82 -3.72
CA LEU A 38 -7.99 4.83 -3.50
C LEU A 38 -8.25 6.17 -4.19
N ARG A 39 -9.32 6.32 -4.97
CA ARG A 39 -9.50 7.50 -5.82
C ARG A 39 -10.91 8.04 -5.92
N LYS A 40 -11.91 7.31 -5.51
CA LYS A 40 -13.32 7.72 -5.61
C LYS A 40 -14.15 7.11 -4.49
N THR A 41 -15.30 7.68 -4.25
CA THR A 41 -16.30 7.08 -3.37
C THR A 41 -16.74 5.73 -3.95
N THR A 42 -16.79 4.72 -3.10
CA THR A 42 -17.21 3.37 -3.41
C THR A 42 -18.45 2.99 -2.60
N LYS A 43 -19.10 1.90 -2.97
CA LYS A 43 -20.11 1.27 -2.11
C LYS A 43 -19.41 0.54 -0.95
N PRO A 44 -20.08 0.31 0.17
CA PRO A 44 -19.56 -0.54 1.23
C PRO A 44 -19.16 -1.91 0.69
N ALA A 45 -18.08 -2.46 1.23
CA ALA A 45 -17.61 -3.80 0.88
C ALA A 45 -18.69 -4.85 1.17
N ALA A 46 -18.84 -5.83 0.27
CA ALA A 46 -19.81 -6.93 0.46
C ALA A 46 -19.42 -7.81 1.64
N CYS A 47 -18.14 -7.94 1.92
CA CYS A 47 -17.59 -8.66 3.07
C CYS A 47 -17.78 -7.94 4.41
N LYS A 48 -18.42 -6.77 4.43
CA LYS A 48 -18.72 -5.96 5.64
C LYS A 48 -17.49 -5.42 6.37
N LEU A 49 -16.32 -5.41 5.74
CA LEU A 49 -15.17 -4.68 6.27
C LEU A 49 -15.49 -3.18 6.28
N PRO A 50 -15.01 -2.43 7.28
CA PRO A 50 -15.21 -0.99 7.33
C PRO A 50 -14.50 -0.30 6.17
N GLU A 51 -15.06 0.80 5.67
CA GLU A 51 -14.51 1.58 4.57
C GLU A 51 -13.08 2.04 4.83
N ILE A 52 -12.82 2.46 6.06
CA ILE A 52 -11.47 2.81 6.55
C ILE A 52 -11.30 2.21 7.94
N SER A 53 -10.13 1.63 8.19
CA SER A 53 -9.73 1.23 9.53
C SER A 53 -8.25 1.46 9.77
N ILE A 54 -7.92 1.76 11.02
CA ILE A 54 -6.54 2.02 11.46
C ILE A 54 -6.11 0.88 12.38
N HIS A 55 -4.87 0.45 12.19
CA HIS A 55 -4.25 -0.66 12.89
C HIS A 55 -2.89 -0.21 13.44
N ASN A 56 -2.44 -0.84 14.52
CA ASN A 56 -1.04 -0.82 14.92
C ASN A 56 -0.41 -2.19 14.60
N GLY A 57 0.54 -2.68 15.39
CA GLY A 57 1.10 -4.03 15.21
C GLY A 57 0.05 -5.17 15.26
N PHE A 58 -1.16 -4.89 15.75
CA PHE A 58 -2.28 -5.81 15.82
C PHE A 58 -3.48 -5.28 15.04
N PRO A 59 -4.23 -6.16 14.35
CA PRO A 59 -5.44 -5.77 13.63
C PRO A 59 -6.47 -5.09 14.55
N TRP A 60 -7.17 -4.09 14.00
CA TRP A 60 -8.27 -3.38 14.65
C TRP A 60 -7.90 -2.58 15.89
N ASN A 61 -6.63 -2.57 16.27
CA ASN A 61 -6.12 -1.79 17.38
C ASN A 61 -5.49 -0.49 16.85
N GLY A 62 -6.28 0.33 16.18
CA GLY A 62 -5.91 1.63 15.62
C GLY A 62 -5.84 2.71 16.66
N GLY A 63 -5.42 2.34 17.84
CA GLY A 63 -5.49 3.23 18.96
C GLY A 63 -4.42 4.28 19.00
N THR A 64 -4.57 5.08 19.90
CA THR A 64 -3.93 6.24 20.43
C THR A 64 -2.62 5.94 21.17
N ASP A 65 -1.95 4.84 20.88
CA ASP A 65 -0.63 4.60 21.45
C ASP A 65 0.39 5.53 20.78
N ASN A 66 0.70 6.63 21.45
CA ASN A 66 1.71 7.60 21.01
C ASN A 66 3.11 7.01 20.87
N ASN A 67 3.34 5.81 21.38
CA ASN A 67 4.59 5.08 21.24
C ASN A 67 4.59 4.10 20.06
N SER A 68 3.47 3.93 19.39
CA SER A 68 3.40 3.08 18.21
C SER A 68 4.26 3.66 17.08
N ARG A 69 5.15 2.85 16.57
CA ARG A 69 6.07 3.17 15.47
C ARG A 69 5.68 2.46 14.19
N LEU A 70 4.62 1.70 14.26
CA LEU A 70 4.04 0.94 13.19
C LEU A 70 2.56 1.33 13.08
N ILE A 71 2.15 1.69 11.87
CA ILE A 71 0.76 2.02 11.56
C ILE A 71 0.31 1.25 10.33
N GLY A 72 -0.90 0.70 10.39
CA GLY A 72 -1.60 0.13 9.25
C GLY A 72 -2.89 0.91 8.99
N ILE A 73 -3.20 1.13 7.72
CA ILE A 73 -4.47 1.72 7.28
C ILE A 73 -5.05 0.80 6.23
N MET A 74 -6.25 0.31 6.46
CA MET A 74 -7.00 -0.49 5.49
C MET A 74 -8.13 0.33 4.90
N TYR A 75 -8.27 0.23 3.59
CA TYR A 75 -9.43 0.71 2.84
C TYR A 75 -10.15 -0.50 2.28
N ALA A 76 -11.47 -0.53 2.40
CA ALA A 76 -12.30 -1.59 1.83
C ALA A 76 -13.59 -1.01 1.26
N GLY A 77 -13.93 -1.42 0.06
CA GLY A 77 -15.11 -0.94 -0.62
C GLY A 77 -15.34 -1.69 -1.92
N ARG A 78 -16.28 -1.23 -2.71
CA ARG A 78 -16.64 -1.83 -3.99
C ARG A 78 -16.99 -0.76 -5.01
N ASP A 79 -16.42 -0.86 -6.20
CA ASP A 79 -16.83 0.00 -7.32
C ASP A 79 -18.32 -0.25 -7.65
N GLU A 80 -19.01 0.78 -8.10
CA GLU A 80 -20.42 0.67 -8.48
C GLU A 80 -20.69 -0.37 -9.58
N ASN A 81 -19.71 -0.53 -10.46
CA ASN A 81 -19.76 -1.42 -11.60
C ASN A 81 -19.05 -2.76 -11.37
N ASP A 82 -18.49 -2.97 -10.19
CA ASP A 82 -17.81 -4.22 -9.84
C ASP A 82 -18.58 -4.95 -8.74
N ILE A 83 -18.62 -6.26 -8.85
CA ILE A 83 -19.20 -7.14 -7.82
C ILE A 83 -18.16 -7.55 -6.78
N ARG A 84 -16.87 -7.31 -7.04
CA ARG A 84 -15.77 -7.68 -6.18
C ARG A 84 -15.42 -6.55 -5.22
N ASP A 85 -15.03 -6.94 -4.03
CA ASP A 85 -14.49 -6.01 -3.05
C ASP A 85 -13.06 -5.62 -3.45
N ASP A 86 -12.78 -4.32 -3.35
CA ASP A 86 -11.46 -3.71 -3.52
C ASP A 86 -10.93 -3.40 -2.12
N ILE A 87 -9.86 -4.08 -1.71
CA ILE A 87 -9.31 -3.98 -0.37
C ILE A 87 -7.81 -3.70 -0.48
N VAL A 88 -7.40 -2.59 0.10
CA VAL A 88 -5.99 -2.14 0.09
C VAL A 88 -5.53 -1.88 1.52
N PHE A 89 -4.35 -2.36 1.86
CA PHE A 89 -3.73 -2.16 3.16
C PHE A 89 -2.39 -1.47 3.02
N TYR A 90 -2.23 -0.35 3.71
CA TYR A 90 -0.97 0.37 3.84
C TYR A 90 -0.35 0.04 5.19
N CYS A 91 0.93 -0.29 5.21
CA CYS A 91 1.69 -0.50 6.41
C CYS A 91 2.93 0.38 6.40
N MET A 92 3.14 1.13 7.46
CA MET A 92 4.26 2.06 7.60
C MET A 92 5.03 1.77 8.89
N ASN A 93 6.32 1.52 8.75
CA ASN A 93 7.25 1.40 9.87
C ASN A 93 8.15 2.65 9.93
N ALA A 94 7.96 3.48 10.93
CA ALA A 94 8.75 4.69 11.15
C ALA A 94 10.00 4.45 12.02
N TYR A 95 10.24 3.20 12.43
CA TYR A 95 11.34 2.82 13.31
C TYR A 95 12.59 2.36 12.53
N TRP A 96 13.71 2.25 13.21
CA TRP A 96 14.98 1.80 12.60
C TRP A 96 15.21 0.29 12.68
N GLU A 97 14.30 -0.47 13.25
CA GLU A 97 14.33 -1.93 13.29
C GLU A 97 13.14 -2.52 12.54
N THR A 98 13.28 -3.77 12.10
CA THR A 98 12.16 -4.52 11.52
C THR A 98 11.10 -4.77 12.58
N LEU A 99 9.86 -4.42 12.27
CA LEU A 99 8.71 -4.67 13.11
C LEU A 99 7.76 -5.69 12.47
N ILE A 100 6.92 -6.31 13.30
CA ILE A 100 5.92 -7.28 12.84
C ILE A 100 4.55 -6.63 12.85
N MET A 101 3.89 -6.62 11.69
CA MET A 101 2.50 -6.25 11.51
C MET A 101 1.65 -7.50 11.38
N GLN A 102 0.69 -7.70 12.25
CA GLN A 102 -0.36 -8.70 12.03
C GLN A 102 -1.39 -8.11 11.06
N LEU A 103 -1.72 -8.86 10.02
CA LEU A 103 -2.65 -8.44 9.00
C LEU A 103 -4.09 -8.77 9.40
N PRO A 104 -5.06 -7.91 9.05
CA PRO A 104 -6.48 -8.23 9.20
C PRO A 104 -6.83 -9.50 8.42
N GLU A 105 -7.76 -10.28 8.96
CA GLU A 105 -8.30 -11.44 8.25
C GLU A 105 -9.11 -10.97 7.04
N LEU A 106 -8.83 -11.61 5.91
CA LEU A 106 -9.61 -11.41 4.69
C LEU A 106 -10.79 -12.39 4.64
N PRO A 107 -11.82 -12.09 3.85
CA PRO A 107 -12.87 -13.03 3.51
C PRO A 107 -12.32 -14.36 2.97
N MET A 108 -13.09 -15.43 3.14
CA MET A 108 -12.72 -16.75 2.61
C MET A 108 -12.48 -16.68 1.10
N GLY A 109 -11.39 -17.27 0.64
CA GLY A 109 -11.01 -17.27 -0.77
C GLY A 109 -10.15 -16.08 -1.19
N MET A 110 -9.78 -15.20 -0.26
CA MET A 110 -8.88 -14.07 -0.55
C MET A 110 -7.56 -14.19 0.23
N GLN A 111 -6.52 -13.60 -0.32
CA GLN A 111 -5.19 -13.51 0.28
C GLN A 111 -4.58 -12.12 0.07
N TRP A 112 -3.69 -11.73 0.98
CA TRP A 112 -2.91 -10.52 0.83
C TRP A 112 -1.77 -10.73 -0.15
N LYS A 113 -1.57 -9.75 -1.05
CA LYS A 113 -0.44 -9.67 -1.95
C LYS A 113 0.30 -8.36 -1.76
N VAL A 114 1.61 -8.43 -1.55
CA VAL A 114 2.46 -7.23 -1.48
C VAL A 114 2.62 -6.66 -2.88
N CYS A 115 2.23 -5.40 -3.06
CA CYS A 115 2.37 -4.65 -4.30
C CYS A 115 3.52 -3.66 -4.25
N VAL A 116 3.82 -3.14 -3.06
CA VAL A 116 4.89 -2.14 -2.85
C VAL A 116 5.67 -2.49 -1.60
N ASN A 117 6.99 -2.40 -1.69
CA ASN A 117 7.91 -2.48 -0.57
C ASN A 117 9.04 -1.45 -0.78
N THR A 118 8.94 -0.28 -0.16
CA THR A 118 9.92 0.80 -0.36
C THR A 118 11.30 0.53 0.22
N PHE A 119 11.50 -0.60 0.88
CA PHE A 119 12.83 -1.06 1.32
C PHE A 119 13.65 -1.62 0.16
N LEU A 120 12.99 -2.11 -0.87
CA LEU A 120 13.62 -2.68 -2.05
C LEU A 120 13.76 -1.63 -3.15
N PRO A 121 14.80 -1.70 -3.99
CA PRO A 121 14.89 -0.88 -5.18
C PRO A 121 13.71 -1.16 -6.11
N TYR A 122 13.38 -0.20 -6.96
CA TYR A 122 12.38 -0.38 -8.01
C TYR A 122 13.08 -0.92 -9.26
N GLU A 123 12.88 -2.19 -9.56
CA GLU A 123 13.47 -2.89 -10.70
C GLU A 123 12.37 -3.62 -11.49
N ASP A 124 12.53 -3.70 -12.80
CA ASP A 124 11.62 -4.42 -13.70
C ASP A 124 10.14 -4.06 -13.53
N GLY A 125 9.84 -2.80 -13.21
CA GLY A 125 8.50 -2.30 -13.04
C GLY A 125 7.87 -2.60 -11.68
N LYS A 126 8.61 -3.10 -10.70
CA LYS A 126 8.15 -3.41 -9.34
C LYS A 126 9.28 -3.26 -8.33
N ASN A 127 8.91 -3.16 -7.06
CA ASN A 127 9.85 -3.20 -5.93
C ASN A 127 9.40 -4.24 -4.88
N VAL A 128 9.03 -5.40 -5.34
CA VAL A 128 8.59 -6.51 -4.49
C VAL A 128 9.35 -7.77 -4.86
N GLU A 129 9.76 -8.50 -3.87
CA GLU A 129 10.19 -9.89 -4.01
C GLU A 129 8.98 -10.81 -3.89
N GLU A 130 8.97 -11.90 -4.63
CA GLU A 130 8.00 -12.97 -4.43
C GLU A 130 8.27 -13.64 -3.09
N GLN A 131 7.63 -13.14 -2.04
CA GLN A 131 7.78 -13.70 -0.70
C GLN A 131 6.53 -14.51 -0.35
N THR A 132 6.60 -15.80 -0.59
CA THR A 132 5.56 -16.74 -0.19
C THR A 132 5.45 -16.93 1.33
N GLU A 133 6.48 -16.58 2.10
CA GLU A 133 6.50 -16.79 3.54
C GLU A 133 5.57 -15.88 4.36
N PHE A 134 5.15 -14.74 3.81
CA PHE A 134 4.33 -13.77 4.54
C PHE A 134 2.89 -14.18 4.73
N TYR A 135 2.35 -14.97 3.82
CA TYR A 135 0.92 -15.31 3.77
C TYR A 135 0.49 -16.34 4.79
N TYR A 136 1.37 -17.26 5.15
CA TYR A 136 1.02 -18.39 6.02
C TYR A 136 0.88 -18.04 7.50
N LYS A 137 1.38 -16.88 7.95
CA LYS A 137 1.42 -16.54 9.38
C LYS A 137 0.50 -15.38 9.77
N LYS A 138 -0.32 -14.88 8.87
CA LYS A 138 -1.15 -13.67 9.11
C LYS A 138 -0.33 -12.48 9.62
N SER A 139 0.96 -12.46 9.36
CA SER A 139 1.88 -11.43 9.82
C SER A 139 2.87 -11.05 8.74
N LEU A 140 3.22 -9.78 8.70
CA LEU A 140 4.14 -9.16 7.77
C LEU A 140 5.35 -8.63 8.53
N LYS A 141 6.55 -8.97 8.08
CA LYS A 141 7.77 -8.28 8.51
C LYS A 141 7.87 -6.98 7.74
N VAL A 142 7.84 -5.86 8.45
CA VAL A 142 7.98 -4.53 7.86
C VAL A 142 9.38 -4.02 8.15
N PRO A 143 10.25 -3.90 7.14
CA PRO A 143 11.63 -3.44 7.31
C PRO A 143 11.70 -2.04 7.92
N PRO A 144 12.90 -1.59 8.35
CA PRO A 144 13.08 -0.25 8.92
C PRO A 144 12.69 0.85 7.92
N ARG A 145 12.04 1.92 8.40
CA ARG A 145 11.73 3.13 7.61
C ARG A 145 11.05 2.82 6.28
N THR A 146 10.10 1.88 6.29
CA THR A 146 9.51 1.30 5.09
C THR A 146 8.01 1.54 5.05
N VAL A 147 7.51 1.77 3.86
CA VAL A 147 6.09 1.67 3.51
C VAL A 147 5.88 0.43 2.66
N MET A 148 4.89 -0.37 3.03
CA MET A 148 4.43 -1.49 2.21
C MET A 148 2.95 -1.31 1.88
N ILE A 149 2.58 -1.68 0.67
CA ILE A 149 1.18 -1.66 0.20
C ILE A 149 0.82 -3.07 -0.22
N LEU A 150 -0.32 -3.53 0.27
CA LEU A 150 -0.88 -4.83 -0.05
C LEU A 150 -2.27 -4.65 -0.66
N THR A 151 -2.61 -5.52 -1.59
CA THR A 151 -3.98 -5.68 -2.11
C THR A 151 -4.51 -7.05 -1.73
N ALA A 152 -5.82 -7.16 -1.56
CA ALA A 152 -6.46 -8.45 -1.42
C ALA A 152 -6.77 -9.02 -2.81
N GLU A 153 -6.35 -10.25 -3.07
CA GLU A 153 -6.60 -10.97 -4.31
C GLU A 153 -7.28 -12.32 -4.04
N GLU A 154 -8.03 -12.83 -5.00
CA GLU A 154 -8.61 -14.18 -4.92
C GLU A 154 -7.49 -15.23 -4.91
N ASN A 155 -7.66 -16.27 -4.10
CA ASN A 155 -6.77 -17.42 -4.12
C ASN A 155 -6.88 -18.09 -5.50
N GLN A 156 -5.76 -18.27 -6.15
CA GLN A 156 -5.66 -19.05 -7.40
C GLN A 156 -5.83 -20.54 -7.14
#